data_6ecf484e3e6b6e3388daa8dbc69328b4
#
_entry.id   6ecf484e3e6b6e3388daa8dbc69328b4
#
_cell.length_a   1.000
_cell.length_b   1.000
_cell.length_c   1.000
_cell.angle_alpha   90.00
_cell.angle_beta   90.00
_cell.angle_gamma   90.00
#
_symmetry.space_group_name_H-M   'P 1'
#
loop_
_entity.id
_entity.type
_entity.pdbx_description
1 polymer ?
#
loop_
_entity_poly.entity_id
_entity_poly.type
_entity_poly.pdbx_seq_one_letter_code
_entity_poly.pdbx_strand_id
1 'polypeptide(L)'
;VSSCGGYTIVPTAVTYCAVKFYVSTFTEGLAWELKETGAKKKAKVLAPAATKTEFGMVANNVSEYDYDKSFGTYHTSKQMAGFLLELYDSEKVVGLVDRESFCFRLLDPLFPYAGNSAYNQQLM
;
A
#
# COMPACT_ATOMS: atom_id res chain seq x y z
N VAL A 1 -4.30 -2.96 -3.76
CA VAL A 1 -4.39 -2.24 -2.49
C VAL A 1 -3.56 -2.95 -1.44
N SER A 2 -2.60 -2.24 -0.85
CA SER A 2 -1.78 -2.72 0.26
C SER A 2 -2.32 -2.14 1.59
N SER A 3 -1.43 -1.70 2.44
CA SER A 3 -1.71 -1.09 3.74
C SER A 3 -0.48 -0.29 4.18
N CYS A 4 -0.63 0.62 5.10
CA CYS A 4 0.54 1.18 5.78
C CYS A 4 1.35 0.06 6.47
N GLY A 5 0.71 -1.05 6.88
CA GLY A 5 1.39 -2.27 7.32
C GLY A 5 2.14 -3.02 6.22
N GLY A 6 2.02 -2.60 4.96
CA GLY A 6 2.84 -3.07 3.84
C GLY A 6 4.14 -2.29 3.65
N TYR A 7 4.39 -1.29 4.48
CA TYR A 7 5.60 -0.46 4.49
C TYR A 7 6.21 -0.29 5.88
N THR A 8 5.54 -0.83 6.90
CA THR A 8 5.99 -0.75 8.29
C THR A 8 5.59 -2.04 9.01
N ILE A 9 6.47 -2.57 9.83
CA ILE A 9 6.15 -3.74 10.65
C ILE A 9 5.37 -3.26 11.88
N VAL A 10 4.17 -3.78 12.03
CA VAL A 10 3.29 -3.48 13.16
C VAL A 10 3.38 -4.61 14.18
N PRO A 11 3.71 -4.32 15.45
CA PRO A 11 3.74 -5.35 16.51
C PRO A 11 2.41 -6.10 16.58
N THR A 12 2.48 -7.38 16.86
CA THR A 12 1.35 -8.32 16.95
C THR A 12 0.61 -8.60 15.63
N ALA A 13 1.00 -7.95 14.53
CA ALA A 13 0.41 -8.11 13.21
C ALA A 13 1.46 -8.51 12.16
N VAL A 14 2.46 -9.31 12.55
CA VAL A 14 3.61 -9.65 11.69
C VAL A 14 3.18 -10.41 10.42
N THR A 15 2.31 -11.39 10.56
CA THR A 15 1.80 -12.16 9.41
C THR A 15 1.04 -11.26 8.43
N TYR A 16 0.17 -10.41 8.94
CA TYR A 16 -0.55 -9.42 8.13
C TYR A 16 0.43 -8.50 7.39
N CYS A 17 1.41 -7.96 8.10
CA CYS A 17 2.45 -7.11 7.49
C CYS A 17 3.21 -7.85 6.39
N ALA A 18 3.59 -9.11 6.62
CA ALA A 18 4.30 -9.91 5.63
C ALA A 18 3.49 -10.06 4.33
N VAL A 19 2.19 -10.34 4.45
CA VAL A 19 1.29 -10.41 3.29
C VAL A 19 1.20 -9.07 2.57
N LYS A 20 1.09 -7.98 3.31
CA LYS A 20 0.97 -6.63 2.72
C LYS A 20 2.30 -6.13 2.14
N PHE A 21 3.44 -6.49 2.72
CA PHE A 21 4.76 -6.27 2.12
C PHE A 21 4.89 -7.00 0.78
N TYR A 22 4.37 -8.22 0.70
CA TYR A 22 4.31 -8.94 -0.58
C TYR A 22 3.57 -8.11 -1.63
N VAL A 23 2.39 -7.60 -1.31
CA VAL A 23 1.59 -6.78 -2.24
C VAL A 23 2.34 -5.51 -2.63
N SER A 24 2.93 -4.81 -1.67
CA SER A 24 3.69 -3.58 -1.91
C SER A 24 4.91 -3.85 -2.80
N THR A 25 5.70 -4.87 -2.47
CA THR A 25 6.91 -5.23 -3.22
C THR A 25 6.58 -5.68 -4.64
N PHE A 26 5.56 -6.53 -4.78
CA PHE A 26 5.12 -6.99 -6.10
C PHE A 26 4.71 -5.81 -6.99
N THR A 27 3.90 -4.90 -6.45
CA THR A 27 3.37 -3.77 -7.24
C THR A 27 4.47 -2.78 -7.60
N GLU A 28 5.37 -2.45 -6.68
CA GLU A 28 6.50 -1.56 -6.97
C GLU A 28 7.46 -2.20 -7.99
N GLY A 29 7.75 -3.49 -7.85
CA GLY A 29 8.57 -4.23 -8.81
C GLY A 29 7.95 -4.25 -10.20
N LEU A 30 6.65 -4.51 -10.27
CA LEU A 30 5.92 -4.46 -11.54
C LEU A 30 5.94 -3.06 -12.16
N ALA A 31 5.83 -2.02 -11.34
CA ALA A 31 5.92 -0.63 -11.83
C ALA A 31 7.27 -0.36 -12.50
N TRP A 32 8.36 -0.84 -11.90
CA TRP A 32 9.70 -0.72 -12.48
C TRP A 32 9.82 -1.49 -13.80
N GLU A 33 9.37 -2.74 -13.85
CA GLU A 33 9.44 -3.56 -15.07
C GLU A 33 8.63 -2.96 -16.21
N LEU A 34 7.43 -2.48 -15.93
CA LEU A 34 6.59 -1.82 -16.94
C LEU A 34 7.25 -0.56 -17.48
N LYS A 35 7.90 0.22 -16.62
CA LYS A 35 8.63 1.42 -17.03
C LYS A 35 9.83 1.07 -17.92
N GLU A 36 10.64 0.10 -17.52
CA GLU A 36 11.83 -0.32 -18.25
C GLU A 36 11.51 -0.91 -19.62
N THR A 37 10.39 -1.61 -19.75
CA THR A 37 9.96 -2.18 -21.03
C THR A 37 9.22 -1.17 -21.93
N GLY A 38 9.03 0.06 -21.47
CA GLY A 38 8.30 1.09 -22.20
C GLY A 38 6.80 0.82 -22.33
N ALA A 39 6.23 0.01 -21.44
CA ALA A 39 4.83 -0.31 -21.46
C ALA A 39 3.96 0.93 -21.18
N LYS A 40 2.81 1.00 -21.84
CA LYS A 40 1.83 2.07 -21.58
C LYS A 40 1.06 1.87 -20.28
N LYS A 41 0.94 0.63 -19.82
CA LYS A 41 0.29 0.29 -18.55
C LYS A 41 1.17 0.70 -17.40
N LYS A 42 0.53 1.09 -16.29
CA LYS A 42 1.21 1.47 -15.05
C LYS A 42 0.66 0.66 -13.90
N ALA A 43 1.52 0.35 -12.95
CA ALA A 43 1.14 -0.29 -11.70
C ALA A 43 1.28 0.74 -10.58
N LYS A 44 0.29 0.80 -9.71
CA LYS A 44 0.24 1.74 -8.60
C LYS A 44 -0.27 1.03 -7.37
N VAL A 45 0.23 1.42 -6.21
CA VAL A 45 -0.16 0.82 -4.93
C VAL A 45 -0.73 1.88 -4.01
N LEU A 46 -1.96 1.61 -3.54
CA LEU A 46 -2.59 2.39 -2.48
C LEU A 46 -2.33 1.67 -1.15
N ALA A 47 -1.80 2.39 -0.19
CA ALA A 47 -1.49 1.87 1.14
C ALA A 47 -2.25 2.67 2.21
N PRO A 48 -3.51 2.30 2.49
CA PRO A 48 -4.32 2.99 3.49
C PRO A 48 -3.88 2.64 4.91
N ALA A 49 -4.16 3.54 5.84
CA ALA A 49 -4.19 3.26 7.26
C ALA A 49 -5.61 2.83 7.67
N ALA A 50 -5.96 2.96 8.94
CA ALA A 50 -7.30 2.62 9.41
C ALA A 50 -8.38 3.33 8.58
N THR A 51 -9.30 2.55 8.03
CA THR A 51 -10.38 3.03 7.17
C THR A 51 -11.67 2.33 7.58
N LYS A 52 -12.70 3.11 7.83
CA LYS A 52 -14.00 2.59 8.24
C LYS A 52 -14.69 1.91 7.07
N THR A 53 -14.69 0.59 7.10
CA THR A 53 -15.29 -0.30 6.11
C THR A 53 -15.80 -1.57 6.82
N GLU A 54 -16.25 -2.55 6.07
CA GLU A 54 -16.61 -3.87 6.61
C GLU A 54 -15.40 -4.70 7.04
N PHE A 55 -14.18 -4.25 6.72
CA PHE A 55 -12.95 -5.00 7.03
C PHE A 55 -12.81 -5.30 8.52
N GLY A 56 -13.16 -4.36 9.40
CA GLY A 56 -13.09 -4.56 10.84
C GLY A 56 -13.97 -5.73 11.32
N MET A 57 -15.18 -5.83 10.77
CA MET A 57 -16.10 -6.93 11.10
C MET A 57 -15.58 -8.27 10.54
N VAL A 58 -15.15 -8.29 9.27
CA VAL A 58 -14.72 -9.51 8.59
C VAL A 58 -13.41 -10.04 9.20
N ALA A 59 -12.41 -9.17 9.39
CA ALA A 59 -11.10 -9.57 9.90
C ALA A 59 -11.16 -10.09 11.34
N ASN A 60 -12.10 -9.58 12.16
CA ASN A 60 -12.25 -9.99 13.55
C ASN A 60 -13.39 -11.00 13.75
N ASN A 61 -14.07 -11.40 12.68
CA ASN A 61 -15.18 -12.36 12.70
C ASN A 61 -16.27 -11.98 13.72
N VAL A 62 -16.70 -10.71 13.67
CA VAL A 62 -17.73 -10.14 14.54
C VAL A 62 -18.83 -9.48 13.72
N SER A 63 -20.04 -9.34 14.29
CA SER A 63 -21.17 -8.70 13.61
C SER A 63 -21.12 -7.17 13.66
N GLU A 64 -20.42 -6.62 14.64
CA GLU A 64 -20.21 -5.19 14.82
C GLU A 64 -18.74 -4.91 15.15
N TYR A 65 -18.23 -3.79 14.67
CA TYR A 65 -16.88 -3.35 14.95
C TYR A 65 -16.86 -1.84 15.19
N ASP A 66 -16.35 -1.44 16.35
CA ASP A 66 -16.28 -0.04 16.74
C ASP A 66 -14.92 0.55 16.39
N TYR A 67 -14.86 1.33 15.31
CA TYR A 67 -13.64 2.00 14.87
C TYR A 67 -13.18 3.08 15.84
N ASP A 68 -14.10 3.73 16.55
CA ASP A 68 -13.75 4.77 17.51
C ASP A 68 -13.03 4.19 18.73
N LYS A 69 -13.39 2.97 19.14
CA LYS A 69 -12.68 2.25 20.22
C LYS A 69 -11.35 1.65 19.76
N SER A 70 -11.29 1.12 18.54
CA SER A 70 -10.14 0.41 18.03
C SER A 70 -9.06 1.36 17.51
N PHE A 71 -9.48 2.48 16.95
CA PHE A 71 -8.60 3.49 16.36
C PHE A 71 -9.06 4.89 16.79
N GLY A 72 -8.15 5.70 17.30
CA GLY A 72 -8.47 7.09 17.63
C GLY A 72 -8.73 7.96 16.41
N THR A 73 -8.14 7.59 15.28
CA THR A 73 -8.25 8.30 14.00
C THR A 73 -8.38 7.29 12.87
N TYR A 74 -9.26 7.57 11.92
CA TYR A 74 -9.45 6.74 10.74
C TYR A 74 -10.00 7.59 9.58
N HIS A 75 -9.85 7.08 8.36
CA HIS A 75 -10.50 7.67 7.19
C HIS A 75 -11.82 6.97 6.89
N THR A 76 -12.70 7.67 6.20
CA THR A 76 -13.90 7.05 5.64
C THR A 76 -13.57 6.35 4.32
N SER A 77 -14.41 5.43 3.89
CA SER A 77 -14.26 4.77 2.59
C SER A 77 -14.31 5.78 1.44
N LYS A 78 -15.12 6.82 1.57
CA LYS A 78 -15.23 7.89 0.56
C LYS A 78 -13.93 8.70 0.45
N GLN A 79 -13.30 9.04 1.58
CA GLN A 79 -11.99 9.72 1.57
C GLN A 79 -10.94 8.83 0.90
N MET A 80 -10.92 7.54 1.20
CA MET A 80 -9.96 6.61 0.61
C MET A 80 -10.18 6.44 -0.89
N ALA A 81 -11.42 6.41 -1.34
CA ALA A 81 -11.73 6.41 -2.78
C ALA A 81 -11.21 7.67 -3.47
N GLY A 82 -11.31 8.83 -2.82
CA GLY A 82 -10.73 10.08 -3.32
C GLY A 82 -9.21 9.99 -3.45
N PHE A 83 -8.53 9.42 -2.47
CA PHE A 83 -7.08 9.20 -2.51
C PHE A 83 -6.68 8.25 -3.64
N LEU A 84 -7.48 7.22 -3.89
CA LEU A 84 -7.26 6.31 -5.03
C LEU A 84 -7.31 7.06 -6.36
N LEU A 85 -8.27 7.95 -6.54
CA LEU A 85 -8.38 8.77 -7.75
C LEU A 85 -7.21 9.74 -7.88
N GLU A 86 -6.77 10.36 -6.80
CA GLU A 86 -5.57 11.21 -6.81
C GLU A 86 -4.33 10.42 -7.27
N LEU A 87 -4.14 9.22 -6.73
CA LEU A 87 -3.05 8.34 -7.12
C LEU A 87 -3.15 7.96 -8.60
N TYR A 88 -4.35 7.60 -9.04
CA TYR A 88 -4.62 7.22 -10.44
C TYR A 88 -4.25 8.36 -11.42
N ASP A 89 -4.60 9.58 -11.10
CA ASP A 89 -4.35 10.76 -11.94
C ASP A 89 -2.90 11.27 -11.85
N SER A 90 -2.13 10.81 -10.88
CA SER A 90 -0.74 11.24 -10.66
C SER A 90 0.26 10.43 -11.48
N GLU A 91 1.48 10.95 -11.57
CA GLU A 91 2.62 10.20 -12.12
C GLU A 91 3.34 9.34 -11.06
N LYS A 92 2.87 9.34 -9.81
CA LYS A 92 3.48 8.61 -8.71
C LYS A 92 3.01 7.17 -8.68
N VAL A 93 3.80 6.31 -8.06
CA VAL A 93 3.54 4.86 -7.95
C VAL A 93 2.85 4.53 -6.64
N VAL A 94 3.18 5.22 -5.56
CA VAL A 94 2.72 4.90 -4.21
C VAL A 94 1.81 6.01 -3.70
N GLY A 95 0.63 5.62 -3.23
CA GLY A 95 -0.25 6.48 -2.43
C GLY A 95 -0.31 5.93 -1.02
N LEU A 96 0.32 6.61 -0.07
CA LEU A 96 0.50 6.13 1.29
C LEU A 96 -0.13 7.10 2.29
N VAL A 97 -0.87 6.56 3.25
CA VAL A 97 -1.27 7.32 4.42
C VAL A 97 -0.13 7.25 5.43
N ASP A 98 0.47 8.39 5.74
CA ASP A 98 1.55 8.50 6.70
C ASP A 98 1.04 8.16 8.12
N ARG A 99 1.76 7.30 8.83
CA ARG A 99 1.32 6.81 10.13
C ARG A 99 1.36 7.86 11.23
N GLU A 100 2.26 8.82 11.13
CA GLU A 100 2.43 9.86 12.16
C GLU A 100 1.49 11.03 11.93
N SER A 101 1.48 11.58 10.73
CA SER A 101 0.65 12.73 10.38
C SER A 101 -0.78 12.36 10.00
N PHE A 102 -1.01 11.10 9.62
CA PHE A 102 -2.26 10.57 9.08
C PHE A 102 -2.69 11.28 7.78
N CYS A 103 -1.74 11.88 7.09
CA CYS A 103 -1.96 12.56 5.80
C CYS A 103 -1.67 11.62 4.64
N PHE A 104 -2.43 11.78 3.56
CA PHE A 104 -2.18 11.05 2.32
C PHE A 104 -1.03 11.69 1.56
N ARG A 105 -0.09 10.85 1.09
CA ARG A 105 1.09 11.27 0.35
C ARG A 105 1.24 10.48 -0.93
N LEU A 106 1.59 11.17 -2.00
CA LEU A 106 1.94 10.57 -3.30
C LEU A 106 3.46 10.48 -3.39
N LEU A 107 4.00 9.28 -3.60
CA LEU A 107 5.42 8.99 -3.50
C LEU A 107 5.92 8.18 -4.71
N ASP A 108 7.20 8.30 -4.99
CA ASP A 108 7.92 7.36 -5.83
C ASP A 108 8.09 6.03 -5.10
N PRO A 109 8.48 4.93 -5.80
CA PRO A 109 8.72 3.65 -5.14
C PRO A 109 9.65 3.77 -3.93
N LEU A 110 9.28 3.10 -2.84
CA LEU A 110 9.99 3.22 -1.56
C LEU A 110 11.04 2.13 -1.35
N PHE A 111 10.85 0.95 -1.96
CA PHE A 111 11.81 -0.13 -1.81
C PHE A 111 13.02 0.07 -2.71
N PRO A 112 14.22 -0.32 -2.25
CA PRO A 112 15.40 -0.32 -3.10
C PRO A 112 15.19 -1.21 -4.34
N TYR A 113 15.63 -0.72 -5.49
CA TYR A 113 15.55 -1.46 -6.74
C TYR A 113 16.96 -1.73 -7.27
N ALA A 114 17.25 -3.01 -7.50
CA ALA A 114 18.60 -3.43 -7.93
C ALA A 114 18.92 -3.03 -9.37
N GLY A 115 17.89 -2.89 -10.20
CA GLY A 115 18.10 -2.55 -11.61
C GLY A 115 18.92 -3.62 -12.35
N ASN A 116 19.72 -3.18 -13.29
CA ASN A 116 20.59 -4.05 -14.10
C ASN A 116 21.97 -4.25 -13.45
N SER A 117 22.00 -4.65 -12.20
CA SER A 117 23.25 -4.95 -11.50
C SER A 117 23.93 -6.20 -12.07
N ALA A 118 25.24 -6.14 -12.23
CA ALA A 118 26.03 -7.30 -12.63
C ALA A 118 25.99 -8.45 -11.58
N TYR A 119 25.56 -8.13 -10.38
CA TYR A 119 25.45 -9.10 -9.30
C TYR A 119 24.07 -9.77 -9.22
N ASN A 120 23.12 -9.33 -10.03
CA ASN A 120 21.82 -9.99 -10.11
C ASN A 120 21.98 -11.36 -10.77
N GLN A 121 21.18 -12.32 -10.30
CA GLN A 121 21.11 -13.61 -10.96
C GLN A 121 20.62 -13.43 -12.40
N GLN A 122 21.33 -14.03 -13.35
CA GLN A 122 20.89 -14.03 -14.73
C GLN A 122 19.87 -15.16 -14.93
N LEU A 123 18.70 -14.80 -15.44
CA LEU A 123 17.69 -15.78 -15.83
C LEU A 123 17.91 -16.17 -17.28
N MET A 124 17.96 -17.46 -17.51
CA MET A 124 18.13 -18.00 -18.86
C MET A 124 16.77 -18.28 -19.50
#